data_f5c7db1c2e647ff3a5963a16e59fb517
#
_entry.id   f5c7db1c2e647ff3a5963a16e59fb517
#
_cell.length_a   1.000
_cell.length_b   1.000
_cell.length_c   1.000
_cell.angle_alpha   90.00
_cell.angle_beta   90.00
_cell.angle_gamma   90.00
#
_symmetry.space_group_name_H-M   'P 1'
#
loop_
_entity.id
_entity.type
_entity.pdbx_description
1 polymer ?
#
loop_
_entity_poly.entity_id
_entity_poly.type
_entity_poly.pdbx_seq_one_letter_code
_entity_poly.pdbx_strand_id
1 'polypeptide(L)'
;MHRVGILCRCLQVSASGYDAWCRRPESRHQREDRRLKVLVRTSFEASKQRDGSPRIHEDLREQHARVSRKRVIRLMQEDGLQARPRKRFTCTTMSDHGQPVAANLLDRQFTATAPTRRWVGDATEFVIGENGKLYLAAILDLFSRFVVGWALSAANDRHLALKALDMALKRRGPELGLLHHSDQGGPYASEDYQRRLDACGITCSMSRRGNCYDNAVMEAFFSSVKSEVADRFDSAGEAEIALFEYLEVFYNQRRRHSTLGQISPAAFERQAAAQGVDAAVPMDAKNAPTGTWKTAQNAVSHSAHTHHNVC
;
A
#
# COMPACT_ATOMS: atom_id res chain seq x y z
N MET A 1 -2.37 -46.85 -31.06
CA MET A 1 -3.63 -46.12 -30.97
C MET A 1 -4.76 -47.12 -30.77
N HIS A 2 -5.46 -47.11 -29.63
CA HIS A 2 -6.54 -48.04 -29.35
C HIS A 2 -7.80 -47.66 -30.15
N ARG A 3 -8.54 -48.66 -30.67
CA ARG A 3 -9.78 -48.42 -31.40
C ARG A 3 -10.83 -47.85 -30.45
N VAL A 4 -11.49 -46.76 -30.82
CA VAL A 4 -12.54 -46.07 -30.03
C VAL A 4 -13.57 -47.06 -29.45
N GLY A 5 -14.00 -48.05 -30.23
CA GLY A 5 -14.96 -49.09 -29.76
C GLY A 5 -14.46 -49.93 -28.58
N ILE A 6 -13.14 -50.17 -28.44
CA ILE A 6 -12.58 -50.90 -27.30
C ILE A 6 -12.62 -49.98 -26.06
N LEU A 7 -12.25 -48.70 -26.21
CA LEU A 7 -12.29 -47.72 -25.11
C LEU A 7 -13.73 -47.52 -24.62
N CYS A 8 -14.68 -47.40 -25.52
CA CYS A 8 -16.09 -47.29 -25.16
C CYS A 8 -16.61 -48.48 -24.34
N ARG A 9 -16.23 -49.72 -24.71
CA ARG A 9 -16.57 -50.89 -23.93
C ARG A 9 -15.93 -50.89 -22.54
N CYS A 10 -14.64 -50.57 -22.44
CA CYS A 10 -13.96 -50.48 -21.15
C CYS A 10 -14.56 -49.44 -20.21
N LEU A 11 -15.04 -48.32 -20.76
CA LEU A 11 -15.66 -47.21 -20.02
C LEU A 11 -17.17 -47.34 -19.85
N GLN A 12 -17.77 -48.45 -20.36
CA GLN A 12 -19.21 -48.72 -20.32
C GLN A 12 -20.07 -47.63 -20.92
N VAL A 13 -19.59 -46.95 -21.99
CA VAL A 13 -20.31 -45.97 -22.75
C VAL A 13 -20.64 -46.50 -24.16
N SER A 14 -21.76 -46.05 -24.75
CA SER A 14 -22.11 -46.45 -26.12
C SER A 14 -21.21 -45.75 -27.13
N ALA A 15 -20.77 -46.43 -28.18
CA ALA A 15 -19.99 -45.83 -29.26
C ALA A 15 -20.77 -44.67 -29.95
N SER A 16 -22.10 -44.86 -30.18
CA SER A 16 -22.97 -43.84 -30.72
C SER A 16 -23.09 -42.61 -29.79
N GLY A 17 -23.15 -42.82 -28.47
CA GLY A 17 -23.11 -41.74 -27.47
C GLY A 17 -21.80 -40.95 -27.49
N TYR A 18 -20.66 -41.65 -27.63
CA TYR A 18 -19.36 -41.01 -27.80
C TYR A 18 -19.28 -40.19 -29.10
N ASP A 19 -19.73 -40.75 -30.23
CA ASP A 19 -19.77 -40.04 -31.51
C ASP A 19 -20.70 -38.80 -31.47
N ALA A 20 -21.86 -38.93 -30.85
CA ALA A 20 -22.79 -37.81 -30.64
C ALA A 20 -22.16 -36.73 -29.73
N TRP A 21 -21.43 -37.14 -28.71
CA TRP A 21 -20.69 -36.21 -27.84
C TRP A 21 -19.55 -35.49 -28.58
N CYS A 22 -18.79 -36.18 -29.40
CA CYS A 22 -17.72 -35.58 -30.21
C CYS A 22 -18.27 -34.59 -31.25
N ARG A 23 -19.48 -34.84 -31.82
CA ARG A 23 -20.10 -33.95 -32.81
C ARG A 23 -20.96 -32.85 -32.20
N ARG A 24 -21.13 -32.86 -30.87
CA ARG A 24 -21.99 -31.89 -30.21
C ARG A 24 -21.43 -30.48 -30.43
N PRO A 25 -22.27 -29.54 -30.93
CA PRO A 25 -21.85 -28.14 -31.04
C PRO A 25 -21.55 -27.58 -29.67
N GLU A 26 -20.64 -26.58 -29.65
CA GLU A 26 -20.26 -25.88 -28.42
C GLU A 26 -21.50 -25.35 -27.69
N SER A 27 -21.58 -25.65 -26.38
CA SER A 27 -22.74 -25.22 -25.56
C SER A 27 -22.73 -23.68 -25.39
N ARG A 28 -23.90 -23.12 -25.08
CA ARG A 28 -24.01 -21.68 -24.74
C ARG A 28 -23.03 -21.29 -23.63
N HIS A 29 -22.86 -22.16 -22.65
CA HIS A 29 -21.94 -21.92 -21.52
C HIS A 29 -20.45 -21.85 -21.96
N GLN A 30 -20.03 -22.77 -22.85
CA GLN A 30 -18.69 -22.77 -23.40
C GLN A 30 -18.40 -21.52 -24.25
N ARG A 31 -19.37 -21.12 -25.08
CA ARG A 31 -19.24 -19.86 -25.87
C ARG A 31 -19.10 -18.64 -25.00
N GLU A 32 -19.87 -18.59 -23.91
CA GLU A 32 -19.78 -17.49 -22.95
C GLU A 32 -18.46 -17.54 -22.17
N ASP A 33 -17.97 -18.73 -21.79
CA ASP A 33 -16.65 -18.88 -21.16
C ASP A 33 -15.54 -18.38 -22.06
N ARG A 34 -15.58 -18.67 -23.35
CA ARG A 34 -14.59 -18.18 -24.32
C ARG A 34 -14.59 -16.65 -24.36
N ARG A 35 -15.76 -16.01 -24.38
CA ARG A 35 -15.87 -14.54 -24.32
C ARG A 35 -15.32 -14.00 -22.99
N LEU A 36 -15.69 -14.61 -21.87
CA LEU A 36 -15.24 -14.19 -20.56
C LEU A 36 -13.72 -14.34 -20.37
N LYS A 37 -13.10 -15.41 -20.91
CA LYS A 37 -11.65 -15.60 -20.90
C LYS A 37 -10.90 -14.44 -21.54
N VAL A 38 -11.40 -13.92 -22.67
CA VAL A 38 -10.82 -12.74 -23.31
C VAL A 38 -10.88 -11.54 -22.36
N LEU A 39 -12.02 -11.25 -21.75
CA LEU A 39 -12.16 -10.13 -20.80
C LEU A 39 -11.27 -10.30 -19.56
N VAL A 40 -11.23 -11.50 -18.99
CA VAL A 40 -10.37 -11.84 -17.84
C VAL A 40 -8.89 -11.60 -18.18
N ARG A 41 -8.44 -12.08 -19.34
CA ARG A 41 -7.07 -11.89 -19.81
C ARG A 41 -6.74 -10.42 -20.06
N THR A 42 -7.63 -9.69 -20.73
CA THR A 42 -7.47 -8.25 -20.98
C THR A 42 -7.33 -7.47 -19.67
N SER A 43 -8.18 -7.72 -18.66
CA SER A 43 -8.08 -7.08 -17.35
C SER A 43 -6.79 -7.45 -16.62
N PHE A 44 -6.38 -8.73 -16.67
CA PHE A 44 -5.16 -9.21 -16.07
C PHE A 44 -3.89 -8.56 -16.68
N GLU A 45 -3.84 -8.45 -18.00
CA GLU A 45 -2.74 -7.81 -18.74
C GLU A 45 -2.72 -6.30 -18.52
N ALA A 46 -3.87 -5.63 -18.51
CA ALA A 46 -3.99 -4.20 -18.24
C ALA A 46 -3.47 -3.81 -16.85
N SER A 47 -3.56 -4.72 -15.87
CA SER A 47 -2.95 -4.55 -14.54
C SER A 47 -1.46 -4.94 -14.51
N LYS A 48 -0.85 -5.32 -15.62
CA LYS A 48 0.50 -5.92 -15.69
C LYS A 48 0.64 -7.15 -14.79
N GLN A 49 -0.37 -8.02 -14.80
CA GLN A 49 -0.45 -9.27 -14.03
C GLN A 49 -0.46 -9.06 -12.51
N ARG A 50 -0.85 -7.88 -12.05
CA ARG A 50 -0.90 -7.52 -10.62
C ARG A 50 -2.21 -7.94 -9.95
N ASP A 51 -3.32 -7.99 -10.72
CA ASP A 51 -4.65 -8.19 -10.17
C ASP A 51 -5.05 -9.66 -10.13
N GLY A 52 -5.44 -10.12 -8.94
CA GLY A 52 -6.06 -11.42 -8.75
C GLY A 52 -7.57 -11.40 -8.98
N SER A 53 -8.19 -12.58 -8.90
CA SER A 53 -9.62 -12.77 -9.17
C SER A 53 -10.59 -11.79 -8.48
N PRO A 54 -10.35 -11.27 -7.27
CA PRO A 54 -11.25 -10.28 -6.68
C PRO A 54 -11.32 -8.98 -7.47
N ARG A 55 -10.16 -8.44 -7.89
CA ARG A 55 -10.09 -7.17 -8.63
C ARG A 55 -10.57 -7.35 -10.07
N ILE A 56 -10.15 -8.43 -10.73
CA ILE A 56 -10.63 -8.78 -12.09
C ILE A 56 -12.16 -8.93 -12.10
N HIS A 57 -12.74 -9.57 -11.08
CA HIS A 57 -14.20 -9.69 -10.98
C HIS A 57 -14.88 -8.33 -10.93
N GLU A 58 -14.35 -7.37 -10.18
CA GLU A 58 -14.90 -6.02 -10.12
C GLU A 58 -14.72 -5.25 -11.44
N ASP A 59 -13.59 -5.43 -12.15
CA ASP A 59 -13.41 -4.87 -13.49
C ASP A 59 -14.43 -5.38 -14.48
N LEU A 60 -14.70 -6.69 -14.46
CA LEU A 60 -15.72 -7.28 -15.32
C LEU A 60 -17.14 -6.78 -14.96
N ARG A 61 -17.41 -6.57 -13.68
CA ARG A 61 -18.67 -5.97 -13.20
C ARG A 61 -18.89 -4.56 -13.73
N GLU A 62 -17.86 -3.72 -13.68
CA GLU A 62 -17.92 -2.36 -14.25
C GLU A 62 -18.15 -2.37 -15.77
N GLN A 63 -17.62 -3.40 -16.46
CA GLN A 63 -17.88 -3.63 -17.89
C GLN A 63 -19.24 -4.30 -18.15
N HIS A 64 -20.15 -4.34 -17.15
CA HIS A 64 -21.47 -4.96 -17.21
C HIS A 64 -21.45 -6.47 -17.56
N ALA A 65 -20.32 -7.16 -17.38
CA ALA A 65 -20.27 -8.61 -17.55
C ALA A 65 -20.84 -9.32 -16.32
N ARG A 66 -21.94 -10.06 -16.52
CA ARG A 66 -22.57 -10.87 -15.47
C ARG A 66 -21.78 -12.17 -15.26
N VAL A 67 -20.90 -12.19 -14.27
CA VAL A 67 -20.06 -13.35 -13.94
C VAL A 67 -19.90 -13.48 -12.44
N SER A 68 -19.87 -14.70 -11.90
CA SER A 68 -19.55 -14.92 -10.50
C SER A 68 -18.03 -14.95 -10.29
N ARG A 69 -17.57 -14.54 -9.09
CA ARG A 69 -16.14 -14.62 -8.72
C ARG A 69 -15.59 -16.05 -8.83
N LYS A 70 -16.40 -17.08 -8.49
CA LYS A 70 -16.00 -18.49 -8.64
C LYS A 70 -15.71 -18.84 -10.11
N ARG A 71 -16.51 -18.33 -11.04
CA ARG A 71 -16.29 -18.52 -12.48
C ARG A 71 -15.01 -17.81 -12.94
N VAL A 72 -14.76 -16.58 -12.48
CA VAL A 72 -13.48 -15.86 -12.76
C VAL A 72 -12.29 -16.66 -12.27
N ILE A 73 -12.31 -17.20 -11.04
CA ILE A 73 -11.24 -18.05 -10.50
C ILE A 73 -10.98 -19.25 -11.41
N ARG A 74 -12.04 -19.97 -11.81
CA ARG A 74 -11.91 -21.13 -12.68
C ARG A 74 -11.30 -20.76 -14.04
N LEU A 75 -11.80 -19.68 -14.68
CA LEU A 75 -11.28 -19.23 -15.97
C LEU A 75 -9.82 -18.80 -15.90
N MET A 76 -9.42 -18.11 -14.82
CA MET A 76 -8.01 -17.76 -14.59
C MET A 76 -7.14 -19.02 -14.44
N GLN A 77 -7.59 -20.02 -13.69
CA GLN A 77 -6.86 -21.28 -13.49
C GLN A 77 -6.72 -22.07 -14.81
N GLU A 78 -7.80 -22.15 -15.60
CA GLU A 78 -7.77 -22.81 -16.92
C GLU A 78 -6.80 -22.16 -17.89
N ASP A 79 -6.61 -20.84 -17.80
CA ASP A 79 -5.71 -20.05 -18.66
C ASP A 79 -4.31 -19.85 -18.03
N GLY A 80 -4.04 -20.45 -16.87
CA GLY A 80 -2.75 -20.32 -16.16
C GLY A 80 -2.45 -18.92 -15.67
N LEU A 81 -3.47 -18.07 -15.48
CA LEU A 81 -3.29 -16.69 -15.02
C LEU A 81 -3.18 -16.65 -13.49
N GLN A 82 -2.02 -16.25 -13.00
CA GLN A 82 -1.73 -16.15 -11.58
C GLN A 82 -1.10 -14.79 -11.25
N ALA A 83 -1.76 -14.01 -10.38
CA ALA A 83 -1.17 -12.77 -9.86
C ALA A 83 0.06 -13.09 -9.00
N ARG A 84 1.01 -12.15 -8.95
CA ARG A 84 2.24 -12.32 -8.17
C ARG A 84 1.91 -12.60 -6.70
N PRO A 85 2.51 -13.63 -6.07
CA PRO A 85 2.24 -13.97 -4.68
C PRO A 85 2.79 -12.88 -3.74
N ARG A 86 2.08 -12.59 -2.66
CA ARG A 86 2.60 -11.72 -1.60
C ARG A 86 3.76 -12.42 -0.89
N LYS A 87 4.91 -11.75 -0.81
CA LYS A 87 6.04 -12.19 0.02
C LYS A 87 5.84 -11.70 1.46
N ARG A 88 6.26 -12.49 2.44
CA ARG A 88 6.39 -12.02 3.84
C ARG A 88 7.66 -11.20 3.93
N PHE A 89 7.56 -10.00 4.47
CA PHE A 89 8.71 -9.13 4.75
C PHE A 89 8.99 -9.11 6.24
N THR A 90 10.28 -9.06 6.59
CA THR A 90 10.75 -8.89 7.96
C THR A 90 10.88 -7.39 8.23
N CYS A 91 10.37 -6.93 9.36
CA CYS A 91 10.56 -5.55 9.81
C CYS A 91 12.02 -5.36 10.23
N THR A 92 12.67 -4.30 9.74
CA THR A 92 14.09 -4.00 9.98
C THR A 92 14.32 -2.60 10.54
N THR A 93 13.34 -2.04 11.26
CA THR A 93 13.47 -0.69 11.82
C THR A 93 14.49 -0.68 12.95
N MET A 94 15.58 0.04 12.77
CA MET A 94 16.55 0.35 13.82
C MET A 94 16.15 1.67 14.49
N SER A 95 15.60 1.60 15.69
CA SER A 95 15.14 2.76 16.47
C SER A 95 16.08 3.13 17.61
N ASP A 96 17.38 2.82 17.49
CA ASP A 96 18.36 3.11 18.50
C ASP A 96 19.12 4.41 18.18
N HIS A 97 18.51 5.54 18.52
CA HIS A 97 19.10 6.87 18.38
C HIS A 97 18.72 7.75 19.59
N GLY A 98 19.56 8.73 19.91
CA GLY A 98 19.35 9.66 21.03
C GLY A 98 18.41 10.85 20.72
N GLN A 99 17.63 10.81 19.62
CA GLN A 99 16.73 11.90 19.24
C GLN A 99 15.41 11.82 20.00
N PRO A 100 14.74 12.97 20.27
CA PRO A 100 13.44 12.99 20.90
C PRO A 100 12.37 12.23 20.11
N VAL A 101 11.53 11.48 20.81
CA VAL A 101 10.43 10.69 20.22
C VAL A 101 9.11 11.29 20.62
N ALA A 102 8.23 11.54 19.63
CA ALA A 102 6.88 12.03 19.87
C ALA A 102 5.97 10.94 20.43
N ALA A 103 4.92 11.33 21.17
CA ALA A 103 3.91 10.41 21.67
C ALA A 103 3.14 9.74 20.53
N ASN A 104 2.68 8.50 20.73
CA ASN A 104 1.79 7.83 19.78
C ASN A 104 0.35 8.38 19.91
N LEU A 105 0.01 9.37 19.09
CA LEU A 105 -1.31 9.99 19.05
C LEU A 105 -2.25 9.29 18.07
N LEU A 106 -1.71 8.57 17.07
CA LEU A 106 -2.50 7.80 16.11
C LEU A 106 -3.21 6.62 16.77
N ASP A 107 -2.54 5.96 17.72
CA ASP A 107 -3.02 4.81 18.51
C ASP A 107 -3.84 3.80 17.69
N ARG A 108 -3.27 3.39 16.55
CA ARG A 108 -3.87 2.43 15.60
C ARG A 108 -5.22 2.84 14.99
N GLN A 109 -5.59 4.10 15.10
CA GLN A 109 -6.79 4.61 14.44
C GLN A 109 -6.49 4.88 12.94
N PHE A 110 -6.38 3.81 12.16
CA PHE A 110 -5.98 3.84 10.76
C PHE A 110 -7.10 4.28 9.80
N THR A 111 -8.03 5.07 10.27
CA THR A 111 -9.09 5.69 9.46
C THR A 111 -9.12 7.18 9.70
N ALA A 112 -9.55 7.94 8.69
CA ALA A 112 -9.79 9.37 8.79
C ALA A 112 -11.18 9.69 8.22
N THR A 113 -11.79 10.76 8.68
CA THR A 113 -13.13 11.19 8.27
C THR A 113 -13.12 11.99 6.97
N ALA A 114 -11.98 12.60 6.64
CA ALA A 114 -11.78 13.41 5.45
C ALA A 114 -10.32 13.30 4.97
N PRO A 115 -10.03 13.66 3.70
CA PRO A 115 -8.67 13.76 3.20
C PRO A 115 -7.83 14.73 4.04
N THR A 116 -6.51 14.48 4.08
CA THR A 116 -5.52 15.40 4.70
C THR A 116 -5.75 15.65 6.20
N ARG A 117 -6.33 14.67 6.91
CA ARG A 117 -6.47 14.71 8.38
C ARG A 117 -5.44 13.83 9.08
N ARG A 118 -5.09 12.71 8.49
CA ARG A 118 -4.14 11.76 9.05
C ARG A 118 -3.27 11.18 7.96
N TRP A 119 -1.98 11.43 8.04
CA TRP A 119 -0.98 10.83 7.18
C TRP A 119 -0.13 9.82 7.95
N VAL A 120 0.31 8.79 7.25
CA VAL A 120 1.31 7.84 7.74
C VAL A 120 2.48 7.80 6.78
N GLY A 121 3.69 7.83 7.33
CA GLY A 121 4.93 7.83 6.56
C GLY A 121 5.89 6.75 7.03
N ASP A 122 6.66 6.20 6.08
CA ASP A 122 7.70 5.21 6.35
C ASP A 122 8.62 5.07 5.14
N ALA A 123 9.74 4.38 5.30
CA ALA A 123 10.68 4.09 4.24
C ALA A 123 10.96 2.58 4.11
N THR A 124 11.24 2.15 2.89
CA THR A 124 11.61 0.75 2.60
C THR A 124 12.79 0.69 1.66
N GLU A 125 13.52 -0.43 1.71
CA GLU A 125 14.70 -0.69 0.89
C GLU A 125 14.34 -1.60 -0.29
N PHE A 126 14.97 -1.33 -1.44
CA PHE A 126 15.04 -2.19 -2.62
C PHE A 126 16.49 -2.55 -2.93
N VAL A 127 16.71 -3.74 -3.45
CA VAL A 127 18.04 -4.20 -3.90
C VAL A 127 18.24 -3.77 -5.34
N ILE A 128 19.42 -3.19 -5.63
CA ILE A 128 19.81 -2.74 -6.98
C ILE A 128 21.05 -3.51 -7.41
N GLY A 129 20.96 -4.20 -8.56
CA GLY A 129 22.04 -5.05 -9.03
C GLY A 129 22.47 -6.09 -8.01
N GLU A 130 23.77 -6.31 -7.84
CA GLU A 130 24.29 -7.29 -6.89
C GLU A 130 24.29 -6.79 -5.44
N ASN A 131 24.76 -5.59 -5.18
CA ASN A 131 25.00 -5.06 -3.83
C ASN A 131 24.49 -3.64 -3.60
N GLY A 132 23.83 -3.03 -4.59
CA GLY A 132 23.27 -1.67 -4.47
C GLY A 132 21.98 -1.65 -3.67
N LYS A 133 21.66 -0.47 -3.13
CA LYS A 133 20.44 -0.22 -2.37
C LYS A 133 19.77 1.06 -2.90
N LEU A 134 18.46 1.03 -2.91
CA LEU A 134 17.61 2.19 -3.16
C LEU A 134 16.52 2.23 -2.10
N TYR A 135 16.30 3.39 -1.51
CA TYR A 135 15.28 3.60 -0.50
C TYR A 135 14.12 4.38 -1.08
N LEU A 136 12.91 3.94 -0.78
CA LEU A 136 11.67 4.64 -1.06
C LEU A 136 11.07 5.11 0.25
N ALA A 137 10.99 6.43 0.48
CA ALA A 137 10.09 7.00 1.48
C ALA A 137 8.75 7.29 0.83
N ALA A 138 7.66 6.99 1.54
CA ALA A 138 6.30 7.26 1.08
C ALA A 138 5.41 7.77 2.21
N ILE A 139 4.45 8.63 1.87
CA ILE A 139 3.44 9.16 2.79
C ILE A 139 2.07 8.85 2.20
N LEU A 140 1.22 8.19 2.99
CA LEU A 140 -0.15 7.83 2.64
C LEU A 140 -1.16 8.66 3.45
N ASP A 141 -2.22 9.06 2.78
CA ASP A 141 -3.42 9.58 3.43
C ASP A 141 -4.29 8.43 3.95
N LEU A 142 -4.60 8.41 5.24
CA LEU A 142 -5.38 7.34 5.85
C LEU A 142 -6.87 7.34 5.46
N PHE A 143 -7.38 8.44 4.92
CA PHE A 143 -8.74 8.51 4.40
C PHE A 143 -8.91 7.65 3.15
N SER A 144 -8.05 7.85 2.17
CA SER A 144 -8.18 7.28 0.84
C SER A 144 -7.11 6.25 0.50
N ARG A 145 -6.10 6.08 1.35
CA ARG A 145 -4.88 5.31 1.03
C ARG A 145 -4.08 5.91 -0.13
N PHE A 146 -4.36 7.13 -0.53
CA PHE A 146 -3.65 7.82 -1.59
C PHE A 146 -2.20 8.10 -1.18
N VAL A 147 -1.24 7.81 -2.05
CA VAL A 147 0.18 8.17 -1.85
C VAL A 147 0.32 9.66 -2.15
N VAL A 148 0.33 10.48 -1.10
CA VAL A 148 0.38 11.94 -1.20
C VAL A 148 1.77 12.47 -1.49
N GLY A 149 2.82 11.77 -1.03
CA GLY A 149 4.21 12.10 -1.30
C GLY A 149 5.10 10.88 -1.28
N TRP A 150 6.17 10.90 -2.06
CA TRP A 150 7.19 9.88 -2.08
C TRP A 150 8.50 10.41 -2.64
N ALA A 151 9.60 9.74 -2.31
CA ALA A 151 10.92 10.08 -2.83
C ALA A 151 11.81 8.82 -2.88
N LEU A 152 12.82 8.86 -3.74
CA LEU A 152 13.86 7.83 -3.87
C LEU A 152 15.23 8.40 -3.54
N SER A 153 16.09 7.60 -2.90
CA SER A 153 17.48 7.95 -2.61
C SER A 153 18.32 6.69 -2.43
N ALA A 154 19.62 6.80 -2.71
CA ALA A 154 20.60 5.77 -2.38
C ALA A 154 20.88 5.68 -0.85
N ALA A 155 20.46 6.67 -0.08
CA ALA A 155 20.62 6.73 1.38
C ALA A 155 19.26 6.85 2.08
N ASN A 156 19.08 6.12 3.19
CA ASN A 156 17.93 6.27 4.08
C ASN A 156 18.25 7.33 5.13
N ASP A 157 18.14 8.57 4.75
CA ASP A 157 18.48 9.72 5.59
C ASP A 157 17.32 10.72 5.71
N ARG A 158 17.52 11.78 6.50
CA ARG A 158 16.55 12.86 6.69
C ARG A 158 16.13 13.54 5.38
N HIS A 159 17.04 13.63 4.39
CA HIS A 159 16.76 14.30 3.12
C HIS A 159 15.76 13.50 2.28
N LEU A 160 15.81 12.17 2.34
CA LEU A 160 14.84 11.30 1.70
C LEU A 160 13.44 11.53 2.29
N ALA A 161 13.32 11.52 3.62
CA ALA A 161 12.05 11.75 4.30
C ALA A 161 11.49 13.16 4.03
N LEU A 162 12.35 14.20 4.07
CA LEU A 162 11.97 15.57 3.76
C LEU A 162 11.48 15.75 2.32
N LYS A 163 12.12 15.13 1.33
CA LYS A 163 11.66 15.17 -0.08
C LYS A 163 10.26 14.58 -0.23
N ALA A 164 9.98 13.46 0.43
CA ALA A 164 8.64 12.84 0.42
C ALA A 164 7.61 13.77 1.09
N LEU A 165 7.96 14.40 2.23
CA LEU A 165 7.10 15.36 2.92
C LEU A 165 6.85 16.61 2.07
N ASP A 166 7.86 17.19 1.46
CA ASP A 166 7.71 18.38 0.61
C ASP A 166 6.82 18.10 -0.62
N MET A 167 6.91 16.90 -1.21
CA MET A 167 5.99 16.49 -2.27
C MET A 167 4.55 16.44 -1.75
N ALA A 168 4.33 15.83 -0.58
CA ALA A 168 3.00 15.73 0.03
C ALA A 168 2.41 17.11 0.36
N LEU A 169 3.22 18.00 0.94
CA LEU A 169 2.82 19.37 1.25
C LEU A 169 2.43 20.16 0.00
N LYS A 170 3.24 20.09 -1.06
CA LYS A 170 2.95 20.74 -2.34
C LYS A 170 1.68 20.21 -3.00
N ARG A 171 1.45 18.89 -2.89
CA ARG A 171 0.29 18.23 -3.52
C ARG A 171 -1.02 18.52 -2.80
N ARG A 172 -0.98 18.61 -1.48
CA ARG A 172 -2.20 18.69 -0.64
C ARG A 172 -2.45 20.03 -0.01
N GLY A 173 -1.42 20.87 0.21
CA GLY A 173 -1.56 22.16 0.90
C GLY A 173 -2.32 22.01 2.23
N PRO A 174 -1.86 21.19 3.18
CA PRO A 174 -2.64 20.84 4.35
C PRO A 174 -2.95 22.07 5.21
N GLU A 175 -4.18 22.14 5.70
CA GLU A 175 -4.59 23.07 6.72
C GLU A 175 -4.14 22.62 8.12
N LEU A 176 -4.29 23.48 9.11
CA LEU A 176 -4.01 23.15 10.51
C LEU A 176 -4.79 21.91 10.98
N GLY A 177 -4.15 21.10 11.82
CA GLY A 177 -4.79 19.93 12.44
C GLY A 177 -4.50 18.59 11.73
N LEU A 178 -3.63 18.58 10.71
CA LEU A 178 -3.11 17.32 10.15
C LEU A 178 -2.24 16.61 11.19
N LEU A 179 -2.50 15.32 11.41
CA LEU A 179 -1.65 14.40 12.16
C LEU A 179 -0.75 13.64 11.18
N HIS A 180 0.58 13.70 11.36
CA HIS A 180 1.53 12.87 10.63
C HIS A 180 2.15 11.84 11.55
N HIS A 181 1.96 10.55 11.24
CA HIS A 181 2.49 9.43 12.03
C HIS A 181 3.59 8.70 11.26
N SER A 182 4.68 8.38 11.96
CA SER A 182 5.79 7.59 11.43
C SER A 182 6.29 6.57 12.44
N ASP A 183 7.25 5.74 12.04
CA ASP A 183 8.05 4.99 12.99
C ASP A 183 9.02 5.91 13.76
N GLN A 184 9.79 5.32 14.70
CA GLN A 184 10.84 6.03 15.44
C GLN A 184 12.17 6.04 14.69
N GLY A 185 12.21 5.91 13.37
CA GLY A 185 13.43 5.94 12.58
C GLY A 185 14.12 7.30 12.64
N GLY A 186 15.47 7.30 12.65
CA GLY A 186 16.29 8.53 12.72
C GLY A 186 15.89 9.61 11.69
N PRO A 187 15.56 9.29 10.43
CA PRO A 187 15.10 10.29 9.46
C PRO A 187 13.88 11.08 9.93
N TYR A 188 12.89 10.43 10.52
CA TYR A 188 11.64 11.06 10.99
C TYR A 188 11.78 11.75 12.34
N ALA A 189 12.69 11.28 13.21
CA ALA A 189 13.02 11.93 14.49
C ALA A 189 13.99 13.10 14.33
N SER A 190 14.57 13.33 13.14
CA SER A 190 15.55 14.39 12.91
C SER A 190 14.96 15.78 13.14
N GLU A 191 15.79 16.68 13.68
CA GLU A 191 15.39 18.06 13.97
C GLU A 191 14.86 18.81 12.74
N ASP A 192 15.48 18.59 11.58
CA ASP A 192 15.05 19.20 10.32
C ASP A 192 13.63 18.73 9.91
N TYR A 193 13.33 17.45 10.11
CA TYR A 193 12.00 16.90 9.80
C TYR A 193 10.95 17.44 10.76
N GLN A 194 11.26 17.47 12.06
CA GLN A 194 10.36 18.00 13.09
C GLN A 194 10.10 19.49 12.88
N ARG A 195 11.14 20.30 12.63
CA ARG A 195 10.98 21.73 12.29
C ARG A 195 10.11 21.94 11.06
N ARG A 196 10.20 21.06 10.07
CA ARG A 196 9.37 21.15 8.87
C ARG A 196 7.89 20.87 9.16
N LEU A 197 7.58 19.88 10.02
CA LEU A 197 6.22 19.62 10.47
C LEU A 197 5.66 20.80 11.28
N ASP A 198 6.42 21.31 12.24
CA ASP A 198 6.03 22.44 13.09
C ASP A 198 5.75 23.69 12.27
N ALA A 199 6.61 24.01 11.30
CA ALA A 199 6.44 25.16 10.39
C ALA A 199 5.14 25.08 9.56
N CYS A 200 4.59 23.88 9.37
CA CYS A 200 3.32 23.64 8.67
C CYS A 200 2.13 23.43 9.64
N GLY A 201 2.34 23.52 10.94
CA GLY A 201 1.31 23.27 11.95
C GLY A 201 0.82 21.80 11.97
N ILE A 202 1.69 20.85 11.58
CA ILE A 202 1.39 19.43 11.52
C ILE A 202 1.76 18.78 12.84
N THR A 203 0.82 18.06 13.44
CA THR A 203 1.07 17.32 14.69
C THR A 203 1.86 16.04 14.41
N CYS A 204 3.03 15.91 15.04
CA CYS A 204 3.85 14.70 14.94
C CYS A 204 3.32 13.60 15.89
N SER A 205 3.32 12.37 15.38
CA SER A 205 3.01 11.16 16.14
C SER A 205 4.00 10.07 15.74
N MET A 206 4.48 9.27 16.69
CA MET A 206 5.41 8.18 16.41
C MET A 206 4.95 6.86 17.02
N SER A 207 5.24 5.76 16.33
CA SER A 207 4.99 4.40 16.81
C SER A 207 5.68 4.16 18.15
N ARG A 208 5.15 3.26 18.96
CA ARG A 208 5.82 2.78 20.17
C ARG A 208 7.04 1.93 19.79
N ARG A 209 8.11 2.01 20.57
CA ARG A 209 9.35 1.25 20.32
C ARG A 209 9.05 -0.25 20.23
N GLY A 210 9.53 -0.89 19.16
CA GLY A 210 9.36 -2.32 18.93
C GLY A 210 7.94 -2.78 18.61
N ASN A 211 6.99 -1.86 18.37
CA ASN A 211 5.61 -2.18 18.05
C ASN A 211 5.30 -1.98 16.57
N CYS A 212 5.49 -3.02 15.76
CA CYS A 212 5.22 -3.00 14.32
C CYS A 212 3.73 -2.77 13.98
N TYR A 213 2.81 -3.12 14.89
CA TYR A 213 1.37 -2.90 14.64
C TYR A 213 0.97 -1.43 14.58
N ASP A 214 1.78 -0.54 15.15
CA ASP A 214 1.49 0.90 15.14
C ASP A 214 1.71 1.51 13.74
N ASN A 215 2.47 0.83 12.84
CA ASN A 215 2.68 1.24 11.46
C ASN A 215 2.18 0.20 10.43
N ALA A 216 1.22 -0.64 10.79
CA ALA A 216 0.72 -1.75 9.98
C ALA A 216 0.21 -1.34 8.59
N VAL A 217 -0.27 -0.10 8.41
CA VAL A 217 -0.72 0.42 7.11
C VAL A 217 0.45 0.56 6.15
N MET A 218 1.59 1.10 6.60
CA MET A 218 2.79 1.24 5.78
C MET A 218 3.42 -0.12 5.47
N GLU A 219 3.45 -1.04 6.43
CA GLU A 219 3.90 -2.42 6.17
C GLU A 219 3.06 -3.10 5.09
N ALA A 220 1.73 -2.99 5.16
CA ALA A 220 0.82 -3.54 4.16
C ALA A 220 0.99 -2.87 2.78
N PHE A 221 1.25 -1.56 2.76
CA PHE A 221 1.53 -0.80 1.55
C PHE A 221 2.82 -1.28 0.90
N PHE A 222 3.95 -1.30 1.62
CA PHE A 222 5.24 -1.74 1.06
C PHE A 222 5.24 -3.22 0.67
N SER A 223 4.54 -4.07 1.40
CA SER A 223 4.30 -5.45 0.97
C SER A 223 3.60 -5.52 -0.38
N SER A 224 2.63 -4.63 -0.63
CA SER A 224 1.96 -4.53 -1.93
C SER A 224 2.90 -4.02 -3.01
N VAL A 225 3.67 -2.95 -2.76
CA VAL A 225 4.66 -2.42 -3.70
C VAL A 225 5.65 -3.50 -4.11
N LYS A 226 6.31 -4.15 -3.16
CA LYS A 226 7.33 -5.17 -3.42
C LYS A 226 6.78 -6.42 -4.12
N SER A 227 5.55 -6.83 -3.82
CA SER A 227 4.93 -7.98 -4.48
C SER A 227 4.40 -7.67 -5.88
N GLU A 228 3.85 -6.47 -6.09
CA GLU A 228 3.20 -6.08 -7.35
C GLU A 228 4.17 -5.45 -8.36
N VAL A 229 5.32 -4.91 -7.91
CA VAL A 229 6.38 -4.38 -8.79
C VAL A 229 7.58 -5.33 -8.81
N ALA A 230 8.45 -5.20 -7.82
CA ALA A 230 9.62 -6.02 -7.55
C ALA A 230 10.21 -5.63 -6.18
N ASP A 231 11.06 -6.49 -5.63
CA ASP A 231 11.90 -6.20 -4.46
C ASP A 231 13.38 -5.99 -4.85
N ARG A 232 13.72 -6.28 -6.13
CA ARG A 232 15.04 -6.12 -6.72
C ARG A 232 14.90 -5.56 -8.14
N PHE A 233 15.84 -4.73 -8.55
CA PHE A 233 15.97 -4.14 -9.88
C PHE A 233 17.42 -4.24 -10.37
N ASP A 234 17.62 -4.25 -11.68
CA ASP A 234 18.95 -4.30 -12.26
C ASP A 234 19.66 -2.94 -12.15
N SER A 235 18.91 -1.83 -12.18
CA SER A 235 19.46 -0.48 -12.06
C SER A 235 18.53 0.46 -11.27
N ALA A 236 19.10 1.55 -10.75
CA ALA A 236 18.33 2.60 -10.07
C ALA A 236 17.34 3.29 -11.03
N GLY A 237 17.72 3.49 -12.30
CA GLY A 237 16.83 4.09 -13.29
C GLY A 237 15.64 3.21 -13.64
N GLU A 238 15.83 1.89 -13.72
CA GLU A 238 14.72 0.94 -13.86
C GLU A 238 13.77 1.02 -12.67
N ALA A 239 14.32 1.01 -11.44
CA ALA A 239 13.53 1.13 -10.22
C ALA A 239 12.70 2.43 -10.18
N GLU A 240 13.31 3.56 -10.56
CA GLU A 240 12.65 4.87 -10.59
C GLU A 240 11.45 4.88 -11.55
N ILE A 241 11.63 4.39 -12.77
CA ILE A 241 10.56 4.30 -13.76
C ILE A 241 9.45 3.38 -13.30
N ALA A 242 9.78 2.19 -12.78
CA ALA A 242 8.82 1.20 -12.34
C ALA A 242 8.02 1.65 -11.11
N LEU A 243 8.69 2.29 -10.14
CA LEU A 243 8.05 2.81 -8.93
C LEU A 243 7.20 4.05 -9.24
N PHE A 244 7.66 4.96 -10.11
CA PHE A 244 6.85 6.08 -10.57
C PHE A 244 5.56 5.60 -11.24
N GLU A 245 5.67 4.71 -12.22
CA GLU A 245 4.49 4.14 -12.91
C GLU A 245 3.56 3.45 -11.93
N TYR A 246 4.13 2.70 -10.98
CA TYR A 246 3.33 2.01 -9.99
C TYR A 246 2.59 2.97 -9.07
N LEU A 247 3.28 3.95 -8.48
CA LEU A 247 2.71 4.83 -7.46
C LEU A 247 1.73 5.84 -8.06
N GLU A 248 2.11 6.51 -9.16
CA GLU A 248 1.33 7.61 -9.73
C GLU A 248 0.24 7.12 -10.69
N VAL A 249 0.56 6.15 -11.55
CA VAL A 249 -0.37 5.73 -12.62
C VAL A 249 -1.25 4.57 -12.16
N PHE A 250 -0.66 3.56 -11.51
CA PHE A 250 -1.41 2.38 -11.13
C PHE A 250 -2.01 2.48 -9.72
N TYR A 251 -1.19 2.66 -8.68
CA TYR A 251 -1.63 2.60 -7.29
C TYR A 251 -2.69 3.67 -6.97
N ASN A 252 -2.39 4.92 -7.24
CA ASN A 252 -3.30 6.01 -6.93
C ASN A 252 -4.54 6.03 -7.83
N GLN A 253 -4.39 5.75 -9.14
CA GLN A 253 -5.45 5.96 -10.13
C GLN A 253 -6.29 4.72 -10.44
N ARG A 254 -5.71 3.52 -10.37
CA ARG A 254 -6.35 2.28 -10.88
C ARG A 254 -6.47 1.17 -9.85
N ARG A 255 -5.47 1.03 -8.96
CA ARG A 255 -5.39 -0.10 -8.03
C ARG A 255 -6.60 -0.15 -7.11
N ARG A 256 -7.38 -1.22 -7.21
CA ARG A 256 -8.54 -1.43 -6.35
C ARG A 256 -8.13 -1.80 -4.94
N HIS A 257 -8.73 -1.13 -3.95
CA HIS A 257 -8.51 -1.39 -2.54
C HIS A 257 -9.76 -2.02 -1.91
N SER A 258 -9.59 -3.17 -1.24
CA SER A 258 -10.70 -3.84 -0.55
C SER A 258 -11.28 -3.00 0.59
N THR A 259 -10.46 -2.21 1.27
CA THR A 259 -10.89 -1.31 2.35
C THR A 259 -11.66 -0.08 1.86
N LEU A 260 -11.60 0.21 0.55
CA LEU A 260 -12.28 1.33 -0.10
C LEU A 260 -13.46 0.87 -0.98
N GLY A 261 -13.99 -0.33 -0.74
CA GLY A 261 -15.08 -0.86 -1.58
C GLY A 261 -14.64 -1.28 -2.97
N GLN A 262 -13.41 -1.73 -3.16
CA GLN A 262 -12.86 -2.18 -4.44
C GLN A 262 -12.74 -1.07 -5.51
N ILE A 263 -12.54 0.17 -5.09
CA ILE A 263 -12.22 1.30 -5.98
C ILE A 263 -10.81 1.80 -5.70
N SER A 264 -10.28 2.62 -6.60
CA SER A 264 -8.94 3.21 -6.43
C SER A 264 -8.96 4.38 -5.44
N PRO A 265 -7.80 4.73 -4.84
CA PRO A 265 -7.65 5.89 -3.96
C PRO A 265 -8.22 7.18 -4.57
N ALA A 266 -7.86 7.49 -5.81
CA ALA A 266 -8.34 8.68 -6.51
C ALA A 266 -9.86 8.63 -6.79
N ALA A 267 -10.42 7.46 -7.13
CA ALA A 267 -11.85 7.32 -7.32
C ALA A 267 -12.60 7.50 -6.00
N PHE A 268 -12.06 6.99 -4.90
CA PHE A 268 -12.64 7.15 -3.57
C PHE A 268 -12.72 8.62 -3.17
N GLU A 269 -11.63 9.39 -3.35
CA GLU A 269 -11.63 10.83 -3.05
C GLU A 269 -12.61 11.61 -3.93
N ARG A 270 -12.69 11.29 -5.25
CA ARG A 270 -13.68 11.92 -6.12
C ARG A 270 -15.13 11.67 -5.69
N GLN A 271 -15.43 10.44 -5.25
CA GLN A 271 -16.76 10.11 -4.74
C GLN A 271 -17.07 10.83 -3.44
N ALA A 272 -16.10 10.92 -2.52
CA ALA A 272 -16.24 11.63 -1.26
C ALA A 272 -16.47 13.13 -1.48
N ALA A 273 -15.72 13.77 -2.37
CA ALA A 273 -15.89 15.17 -2.75
C ALA A 273 -17.29 15.43 -3.35
N ALA A 274 -17.78 14.54 -4.21
CA ALA A 274 -19.13 14.63 -4.76
C ALA A 274 -20.24 14.49 -3.70
N GLN A 275 -19.93 13.89 -2.53
CA GLN A 275 -20.82 13.77 -1.37
C GLN A 275 -20.65 14.89 -0.34
N GLY A 276 -19.83 15.92 -0.64
CA GLY A 276 -19.57 17.05 0.25
C GLY A 276 -18.56 16.74 1.37
N VAL A 277 -17.78 15.69 1.25
CA VAL A 277 -16.66 15.40 2.17
C VAL A 277 -15.43 16.14 1.67
N ASP A 278 -15.31 17.40 2.03
CA ASP A 278 -14.14 18.24 1.70
C ASP A 278 -13.04 18.10 2.76
N ALA A 279 -11.80 18.38 2.36
CA ALA A 279 -10.63 18.46 3.25
C ALA A 279 -10.78 19.56 4.35
N ALA A 280 -11.70 20.48 4.17
CA ALA A 280 -11.87 21.73 4.90
C ALA A 280 -12.95 21.70 6.01
N VAL A 281 -13.12 20.60 6.78
CA VAL A 281 -13.89 20.69 8.01
C VAL A 281 -12.94 20.95 9.17
N PRO A 282 -12.94 22.14 9.81
CA PRO A 282 -12.08 22.41 10.97
C PRO A 282 -12.39 21.42 12.08
N MET A 283 -11.37 20.77 12.65
CA MET A 283 -11.52 20.12 13.95
C MET A 283 -11.87 21.22 14.95
N ASP A 284 -12.95 21.05 15.72
CA ASP A 284 -13.28 21.92 16.85
C ASP A 284 -12.03 22.16 17.70
N ALA A 285 -11.64 23.43 17.82
CA ALA A 285 -10.45 23.88 18.55
C ALA A 285 -10.47 23.53 20.06
N LYS A 286 -11.49 22.87 20.54
CA LYS A 286 -11.65 22.45 21.95
C LYS A 286 -11.01 21.10 22.29
N ASN A 287 -10.57 20.32 21.30
CA ASN A 287 -9.93 19.01 21.51
C ASN A 287 -8.52 18.91 20.87
N ALA A 288 -7.90 19.99 20.52
CA ALA A 288 -6.48 19.98 20.16
C ALA A 288 -5.66 19.72 21.43
N PRO A 289 -4.87 18.62 21.52
CA PRO A 289 -3.93 18.48 22.62
C PRO A 289 -2.90 19.58 22.48
N THR A 290 -2.92 20.55 23.39
CA THR A 290 -1.87 21.56 23.57
C THR A 290 -0.61 20.88 24.12
N GLY A 291 0.04 20.09 23.31
CA GLY A 291 1.32 19.49 23.57
C GLY A 291 2.43 20.34 22.97
N THR A 292 2.71 21.48 23.61
CA THR A 292 3.94 22.22 23.32
C THR A 292 5.15 21.32 23.58
N TRP A 293 6.02 21.22 22.59
CA TRP A 293 7.40 20.74 22.72
C TRP A 293 8.16 21.63 23.72
N LYS A 294 7.90 21.51 25.02
CA LYS A 294 8.72 22.11 26.07
C LYS A 294 9.38 21.02 26.88
N THR A 295 10.66 20.79 26.47
CA THR A 295 11.79 20.56 27.36
C THR A 295 11.70 19.39 28.35
N ALA A 296 12.12 18.21 27.89
CA ALA A 296 12.81 17.26 28.76
C ALA A 296 14.30 17.65 28.94
N GLN A 297 14.61 18.96 28.98
CA GLN A 297 16.00 19.45 29.17
C GLN A 297 16.33 19.79 30.63
N ASN A 298 15.42 19.64 31.60
CA ASN A 298 15.66 20.03 32.99
C ASN A 298 15.61 18.88 34.02
N ALA A 299 16.02 17.66 33.64
CA ALA A 299 16.12 16.56 34.60
C ALA A 299 17.52 15.92 34.72
N VAL A 300 18.59 16.59 34.20
CA VAL A 300 19.96 16.11 34.36
C VAL A 300 20.84 17.26 34.84
N SER A 301 20.46 17.90 35.90
CA SER A 301 21.37 18.79 36.65
C SER A 301 20.85 18.97 38.09
N HIS A 302 20.94 17.94 38.91
CA HIS A 302 21.01 18.03 40.38
C HIS A 302 21.22 16.63 40.94
N SER A 303 22.44 16.09 40.78
CA SER A 303 22.96 15.05 41.65
C SER A 303 24.47 14.96 41.48
N ALA A 304 25.13 16.05 41.84
CA ALA A 304 26.57 16.03 42.14
C ALA A 304 26.79 17.07 43.22
N HIS A 305 26.69 16.66 44.47
CA HIS A 305 27.44 17.14 45.64
C HIS A 305 26.82 16.51 46.89
N THR A 306 27.52 15.60 47.41
CA THR A 306 27.87 15.39 48.82
C THR A 306 28.19 13.93 49.05
N HIS A 307 29.44 13.60 49.17
CA HIS A 307 29.92 12.77 50.25
C HIS A 307 31.41 13.07 50.47
N HIS A 308 31.62 13.87 51.51
CA HIS A 308 32.92 13.96 52.24
C HIS A 308 33.07 12.76 53.17
N ASN A 309 34.28 12.24 53.19
CA ASN A 309 35.08 11.69 54.30
C ASN A 309 34.38 10.76 55.34
N VAL A 310 34.95 9.58 55.53
CA VAL A 310 35.73 9.25 56.75
C VAL A 310 36.16 7.79 56.67
N CYS A 311 37.48 7.57 56.98
CA CYS A 311 38.27 6.34 57.23
C CYS A 311 38.56 5.42 56.07
#